data_07d309a0ca73d443b1d6976d031875e9
#
_entry.id   07d309a0ca73d443b1d6976d031875e9
#
_cell.length_a   1.000
_cell.length_b   1.000
_cell.length_c   1.000
_cell.angle_alpha   90.00
_cell.angle_beta   90.00
_cell.angle_gamma   90.00
#
_symmetry.space_group_name_H-M   'P 1'
#
loop_
_entity.id
_entity.type
_entity.pdbx_description
1 polymer ?
#
loop_
_entity_poly.entity_id
_entity_poly.type
_entity_poly.pdbx_seq_one_letter_code
_entity_poly.pdbx_strand_id
1 'polypeptide(L)'
;QVFSPEDPETLYPGGISFSHDMGVGNHFSRPGNSCYECPGLDRKCFSYMTCEQLTNWILCAGVYLQKTGDVEFLNKHHELLLQCLESLLNRDHPDASQRDGLMSFESSHTEGGGEITTYDSLDHSLGQARGNVYLAGKCWASYLALEQLFGQLDEVEAAASARAGAVRCAESLEAAYDESLGFIPAVLENNNQSAIIPAAEALVYPWQMGLKDAVGEEGPFGGYIRMLKRHLKNILNPEMCLYEDGGWKLSSSADNSWMSKISISQFVVREILGMSYYGEERADAA
;
A
#
# COMPACT_ATOMS: atom_id res chain seq x y z
N GLN A 1 -12.80 -10.33 8.89
CA GLN A 1 -14.23 -10.06 8.69
C GLN A 1 -14.38 -8.82 7.83
N VAL A 2 -15.23 -8.88 6.83
CA VAL A 2 -15.48 -7.81 5.88
C VAL A 2 -16.54 -6.89 6.42
N PHE A 3 -16.35 -5.60 6.28
CA PHE A 3 -17.36 -4.61 6.61
C PHE A 3 -18.26 -4.36 5.41
N SER A 4 -19.56 -4.16 5.68
CA SER A 4 -20.57 -4.04 4.65
C SER A 4 -20.36 -2.81 3.77
N PRO A 5 -20.49 -2.95 2.45
CA PRO A 5 -20.51 -1.83 1.52
C PRO A 5 -21.71 -0.90 1.68
N GLU A 6 -22.72 -1.32 2.45
CA GLU A 6 -23.94 -0.55 2.68
C GLU A 6 -23.84 0.44 3.85
N ASP A 7 -22.64 0.63 4.41
CA ASP A 7 -22.44 1.67 5.41
C ASP A 7 -22.67 3.03 4.72
N PRO A 8 -23.77 3.76 5.08
CA PRO A 8 -24.10 5.04 4.43
C PRO A 8 -23.07 6.13 4.65
N GLU A 9 -22.08 5.81 5.45
CA GLU A 9 -21.00 6.70 5.83
C GLU A 9 -19.73 6.44 5.03
N THR A 10 -19.65 5.40 4.18
CA THR A 10 -18.59 5.27 3.18
C THR A 10 -18.89 6.16 1.98
N LEU A 11 -17.88 6.89 1.50
CA LEU A 11 -18.03 7.81 0.37
C LEU A 11 -18.33 7.10 -0.95
N TYR A 12 -18.15 5.78 -1.03
CA TYR A 12 -18.42 4.99 -2.22
C TYR A 12 -19.32 3.78 -1.89
N PRO A 13 -20.50 3.70 -2.51
CA PRO A 13 -21.33 2.52 -2.40
C PRO A 13 -20.61 1.29 -2.97
N GLY A 14 -20.73 0.16 -2.31
CA GLY A 14 -20.13 -1.09 -2.76
C GLY A 14 -18.67 -1.32 -2.36
N GLY A 15 -18.09 -0.43 -1.55
CA GLY A 15 -16.75 -0.64 -1.01
C GLY A 15 -16.74 -1.63 0.16
N ILE A 16 -15.70 -2.47 0.22
CA ILE A 16 -15.42 -3.33 1.38
C ILE A 16 -14.08 -2.94 1.97
N SER A 17 -13.88 -3.29 3.22
CA SER A 17 -12.60 -3.16 3.92
C SER A 17 -12.48 -4.16 5.05
N PHE A 18 -11.37 -4.04 5.78
CA PHE A 18 -11.04 -4.92 6.89
C PHE A 18 -10.63 -4.07 8.09
N SER A 19 -10.87 -4.57 9.30
CA SER A 19 -10.36 -3.91 10.50
C SER A 19 -8.84 -4.07 10.61
N HIS A 20 -8.18 -3.11 11.25
CA HIS A 20 -6.76 -3.18 11.57
C HIS A 20 -6.46 -4.36 12.51
N ASP A 21 -7.33 -4.58 13.49
CA ASP A 21 -7.19 -5.65 14.47
C ASP A 21 -8.57 -6.24 14.83
N MET A 22 -8.57 -7.30 15.60
CA MET A 22 -9.79 -7.97 16.06
C MET A 22 -10.32 -7.40 17.37
N GLY A 23 -9.70 -6.37 17.91
CA GLY A 23 -10.00 -5.84 19.21
C GLY A 23 -9.66 -6.81 20.34
N VAL A 24 -10.10 -6.50 21.54
CA VAL A 24 -9.95 -7.38 22.71
C VAL A 24 -11.08 -8.40 22.69
N GLY A 25 -10.89 -9.53 22.01
CA GLY A 25 -11.87 -10.59 21.80
C GLY A 25 -12.40 -10.62 20.35
N ASN A 26 -13.61 -11.10 20.13
CA ASN A 26 -14.16 -11.36 18.79
C ASN A 26 -15.14 -10.27 18.31
N HIS A 27 -15.02 -9.05 18.82
CA HIS A 27 -15.88 -7.94 18.41
C HIS A 27 -15.13 -7.04 17.43
N PHE A 28 -15.83 -6.62 16.39
CA PHE A 28 -15.33 -5.73 15.34
C PHE A 28 -16.08 -4.41 15.40
N SER A 29 -15.40 -3.31 15.23
CA SER A 29 -16.05 -2.06 14.94
C SER A 29 -16.49 -2.00 13.48
N ARG A 30 -17.44 -1.12 13.19
CA ARG A 30 -17.85 -0.85 11.80
C ARG A 30 -16.75 -0.08 11.07
N PRO A 31 -16.69 -0.16 9.72
CA PRO A 31 -15.78 0.68 8.94
C PRO A 31 -15.95 2.15 9.32
N GLY A 32 -14.86 2.85 9.38
CA GLY A 32 -14.86 4.26 9.73
C GLY A 32 -15.07 4.59 11.21
N ASN A 33 -15.25 3.61 12.09
CA ASN A 33 -15.33 3.83 13.52
C ASN A 33 -14.07 3.34 14.21
N SER A 34 -13.37 4.24 14.87
CA SER A 34 -12.30 3.84 15.80
C SER A 34 -12.91 3.04 16.94
N CYS A 35 -12.31 1.90 17.21
CA CYS A 35 -12.65 1.10 18.38
C CYS A 35 -12.47 1.85 19.71
N TYR A 36 -11.64 2.87 19.71
CA TYR A 36 -11.44 3.71 20.89
C TYR A 36 -12.59 4.68 21.12
N GLU A 37 -13.45 4.87 20.14
CA GLU A 37 -14.54 5.84 20.11
C GLU A 37 -15.93 5.21 20.03
N CYS A 38 -16.03 3.89 19.83
CA CYS A 38 -17.33 3.22 19.80
C CYS A 38 -17.88 2.97 21.19
N PRO A 39 -18.81 3.80 21.68
CA PRO A 39 -19.48 3.54 22.96
C PRO A 39 -20.36 2.29 22.83
N GLY A 40 -20.29 1.41 23.83
CA GLY A 40 -21.12 0.20 23.90
C GLY A 40 -20.51 -1.05 23.27
N LEU A 41 -19.28 -1.00 22.76
CA LEU A 41 -18.49 -2.19 22.52
C LEU A 41 -17.74 -2.55 23.82
N ASP A 42 -17.91 -3.78 24.28
CA ASP A 42 -17.12 -4.29 25.43
C ASP A 42 -15.63 -4.31 25.13
N ARG A 43 -15.30 -4.26 23.86
CA ARG A 43 -13.94 -4.40 23.34
C ARG A 43 -13.77 -3.55 22.07
N LYS A 44 -12.68 -2.83 22.05
CA LYS A 44 -12.38 -1.85 21.01
C LYS A 44 -11.40 -2.44 19.99
N CYS A 45 -11.69 -2.29 18.70
CA CYS A 45 -10.76 -2.56 17.59
C CYS A 45 -10.56 -1.30 16.76
N PHE A 46 -9.40 -1.11 16.19
CA PHE A 46 -9.10 0.02 15.34
C PHE A 46 -9.58 -0.21 13.91
N SER A 47 -10.24 0.77 13.28
CA SER A 47 -10.85 0.60 11.96
C SER A 47 -10.71 1.79 11.00
N TYR A 48 -9.90 2.78 11.32
CA TYR A 48 -9.70 3.96 10.45
C TYR A 48 -8.66 3.80 9.35
N MET A 49 -8.12 2.60 9.15
CA MET A 49 -7.12 2.31 8.13
C MET A 49 -7.72 1.46 7.01
N THR A 50 -8.90 1.82 6.51
CA THR A 50 -9.68 0.93 5.64
C THR A 50 -8.98 0.69 4.29
N CYS A 51 -8.32 1.70 3.71
CA CYS A 51 -7.54 1.55 2.49
C CYS A 51 -6.34 0.63 2.70
N GLU A 52 -5.58 0.85 3.77
CA GLU A 52 -4.40 0.04 4.04
C GLU A 52 -4.78 -1.41 4.36
N GLN A 53 -5.84 -1.63 5.14
CA GLN A 53 -6.25 -2.99 5.49
C GLN A 53 -6.88 -3.76 4.32
N LEU A 54 -7.52 -3.07 3.39
CA LEU A 54 -7.96 -3.68 2.13
C LEU A 54 -6.75 -4.24 1.36
N THR A 55 -5.74 -3.42 1.14
CA THR A 55 -4.51 -3.85 0.44
C THR A 55 -3.76 -4.92 1.21
N ASN A 56 -3.64 -4.80 2.54
CA ASN A 56 -2.99 -5.80 3.39
C ASN A 56 -3.64 -7.17 3.25
N TRP A 57 -4.97 -7.24 3.27
CA TRP A 57 -5.68 -8.51 3.14
C TRP A 57 -5.42 -9.15 1.77
N ILE A 58 -5.54 -8.39 0.68
CA ILE A 58 -5.28 -8.87 -0.69
C ILE A 58 -3.85 -9.40 -0.81
N LEU A 59 -2.87 -8.63 -0.35
CA LEU A 59 -1.46 -8.97 -0.44
C LEU A 59 -1.10 -10.20 0.40
N CYS A 60 -1.66 -10.30 1.61
CA CYS A 60 -1.49 -11.49 2.46
C CYS A 60 -2.11 -12.73 1.82
N ALA A 61 -3.32 -12.61 1.24
CA ALA A 61 -3.96 -13.72 0.53
C ALA A 61 -3.13 -14.18 -0.69
N GLY A 62 -2.62 -13.24 -1.49
CA GLY A 62 -1.76 -13.54 -2.63
C GLY A 62 -0.48 -14.29 -2.24
N VAL A 63 0.23 -13.79 -1.23
CA VAL A 63 1.44 -14.45 -0.71
C VAL A 63 1.11 -15.81 -0.11
N TYR A 64 0.04 -15.91 0.68
CA TYR A 64 -0.41 -17.18 1.28
C TYR A 64 -0.67 -18.25 0.20
N LEU A 65 -1.48 -17.90 -0.80
CA LEU A 65 -1.85 -18.81 -1.88
C LEU A 65 -0.63 -19.24 -2.71
N GLN A 66 0.28 -18.31 -3.00
CA GLN A 66 1.53 -18.63 -3.69
C GLN A 66 2.42 -19.61 -2.89
N LYS A 67 2.42 -19.51 -1.56
CA LYS A 67 3.24 -20.38 -0.70
C LYS A 67 2.62 -21.74 -0.40
N THR A 68 1.29 -21.82 -0.34
CA THR A 68 0.56 -23.00 0.10
C THR A 68 -0.12 -23.77 -1.02
N GLY A 69 -0.52 -23.09 -2.10
CA GLY A 69 -1.36 -23.66 -3.15
C GLY A 69 -2.77 -24.05 -2.65
N ASP A 70 -3.28 -23.38 -1.60
CA ASP A 70 -4.58 -23.70 -0.97
C ASP A 70 -5.76 -23.30 -1.87
N VAL A 71 -6.10 -24.19 -2.80
CA VAL A 71 -7.22 -24.00 -3.74
C VAL A 71 -8.57 -23.93 -3.02
N GLU A 72 -8.71 -24.59 -1.87
CA GLU A 72 -9.97 -24.53 -1.10
C GLU A 72 -10.17 -23.12 -0.53
N PHE A 73 -9.13 -22.51 0.03
CA PHE A 73 -9.17 -21.11 0.46
C PHE A 73 -9.50 -20.18 -0.70
N LEU A 74 -8.85 -20.37 -1.86
CA LEU A 74 -9.08 -19.54 -3.05
C LEU A 74 -10.55 -19.59 -3.49
N ASN A 75 -11.11 -20.80 -3.66
CA ASN A 75 -12.52 -20.98 -4.05
C ASN A 75 -13.49 -20.43 -3.02
N LYS A 76 -13.21 -20.62 -1.74
CA LYS A 76 -14.04 -20.13 -0.63
C LYS A 76 -14.14 -18.60 -0.61
N HIS A 77 -13.07 -17.91 -1.00
CA HIS A 77 -12.99 -16.45 -0.96
C HIS A 77 -13.12 -15.79 -2.34
N HIS A 78 -13.56 -16.50 -3.35
CA HIS A 78 -13.71 -16.01 -4.72
C HIS A 78 -14.54 -14.70 -4.78
N GLU A 79 -15.75 -14.73 -4.27
CA GLU A 79 -16.66 -13.57 -4.21
C GLU A 79 -16.05 -12.38 -3.45
N LEU A 80 -15.32 -12.67 -2.37
CA LEU A 80 -14.63 -11.66 -1.59
C LEU A 80 -13.50 -10.99 -2.39
N LEU A 81 -12.78 -11.75 -3.21
CA LEU A 81 -11.74 -11.20 -4.09
C LEU A 81 -12.34 -10.26 -5.15
N LEU A 82 -13.50 -10.60 -5.73
CA LEU A 82 -14.22 -9.72 -6.66
C LEU A 82 -14.64 -8.40 -5.97
N GLN A 83 -15.18 -8.48 -4.77
CA GLN A 83 -15.53 -7.31 -3.97
C GLN A 83 -14.29 -6.47 -3.61
N CYS A 84 -13.14 -7.10 -3.35
CA CYS A 84 -11.88 -6.38 -3.13
C CYS A 84 -11.45 -5.59 -4.36
N LEU A 85 -11.55 -6.18 -5.56
CA LEU A 85 -11.25 -5.49 -6.82
C LEU A 85 -12.20 -4.29 -7.01
N GLU A 86 -13.49 -4.50 -6.85
CA GLU A 86 -14.49 -3.42 -6.93
C GLU A 86 -14.16 -2.28 -5.96
N SER A 87 -13.83 -2.63 -4.72
CA SER A 87 -13.46 -1.64 -3.71
C SER A 87 -12.21 -0.84 -4.08
N LEU A 88 -11.16 -1.48 -4.62
CA LEU A 88 -9.99 -0.76 -5.12
C LEU A 88 -10.35 0.20 -6.26
N LEU A 89 -11.12 -0.28 -7.24
CA LEU A 89 -11.54 0.52 -8.39
C LEU A 89 -12.42 1.72 -7.99
N ASN A 90 -13.30 1.55 -7.01
CA ASN A 90 -14.16 2.62 -6.52
C ASN A 90 -13.39 3.64 -5.67
N ARG A 91 -12.34 3.21 -4.95
CA ARG A 91 -11.45 4.10 -4.20
C ARG A 91 -10.50 4.89 -5.08
N ASP A 92 -10.13 4.38 -6.25
CA ASP A 92 -9.52 5.15 -7.32
C ASP A 92 -10.54 6.19 -7.82
N HIS A 93 -11.55 5.78 -8.57
CA HIS A 93 -12.68 6.63 -8.93
C HIS A 93 -13.91 5.78 -9.29
N PRO A 94 -15.15 6.14 -8.81
CA PRO A 94 -16.37 5.44 -9.19
C PRO A 94 -16.62 5.48 -10.72
N ASP A 95 -16.35 6.64 -11.35
CA ASP A 95 -16.36 6.76 -12.82
C ASP A 95 -15.06 6.18 -13.40
N ALA A 96 -15.21 5.09 -14.14
CA ALA A 96 -14.08 4.37 -14.72
C ALA A 96 -13.23 5.23 -15.68
N SER A 97 -13.79 6.27 -16.28
CA SER A 97 -13.07 7.18 -17.19
C SER A 97 -12.13 8.14 -16.47
N GLN A 98 -12.27 8.28 -15.16
CA GLN A 98 -11.46 9.17 -14.33
C GLN A 98 -10.42 8.42 -13.47
N ARG A 99 -10.36 7.09 -13.62
CA ARG A 99 -9.42 6.26 -12.85
C ARG A 99 -7.99 6.46 -13.35
N ASP A 100 -7.11 6.74 -12.41
CA ASP A 100 -5.67 6.86 -12.62
C ASP A 100 -4.84 5.81 -11.87
N GLY A 101 -5.49 4.92 -11.14
CA GLY A 101 -4.86 3.85 -10.37
C GLY A 101 -4.48 4.25 -8.94
N LEU A 102 -4.64 5.51 -8.57
CA LEU A 102 -4.34 6.02 -7.23
C LEU A 102 -5.60 6.04 -6.37
N MET A 103 -5.44 6.01 -5.06
CA MET A 103 -6.58 6.24 -4.17
C MET A 103 -6.94 7.72 -4.16
N SER A 104 -8.12 8.06 -4.68
CA SER A 104 -8.65 9.42 -4.75
C SER A 104 -9.73 9.69 -3.70
N PHE A 105 -10.26 8.64 -3.07
CA PHE A 105 -11.32 8.74 -2.08
C PHE A 105 -10.90 8.13 -0.76
N GLU A 106 -11.37 8.76 0.30
CA GLU A 106 -11.16 8.36 1.70
C GLU A 106 -12.50 8.07 2.36
N SER A 107 -12.47 7.33 3.46
CA SER A 107 -13.66 7.18 4.29
C SER A 107 -14.02 8.51 4.96
N SER A 108 -15.31 8.78 5.09
CA SER A 108 -15.82 10.04 5.66
C SER A 108 -15.71 10.14 7.18
N HIS A 109 -15.17 9.12 7.84
CA HIS A 109 -15.30 8.93 9.28
C HIS A 109 -14.15 9.38 10.12
N THR A 110 -13.04 9.80 9.52
CA THR A 110 -11.95 10.34 10.32
C THR A 110 -12.23 11.80 10.67
N GLU A 111 -11.99 12.17 11.91
CA GLU A 111 -12.01 13.56 12.33
C GLU A 111 -11.01 14.35 11.48
N GLY A 112 -11.51 15.27 10.64
CA GLY A 112 -10.70 15.96 9.66
C GLY A 112 -10.72 15.39 8.23
N GLY A 113 -11.47 14.30 7.97
CA GLY A 113 -11.79 13.81 6.63
C GLY A 113 -10.72 12.95 5.97
N GLY A 114 -9.71 12.50 6.69
CA GLY A 114 -8.66 11.64 6.14
C GLY A 114 -8.64 10.25 6.79
N GLU A 115 -8.35 9.21 6.05
CA GLU A 115 -7.99 7.91 6.62
C GLU A 115 -6.52 7.92 7.03
N ILE A 116 -6.23 7.41 8.21
CA ILE A 116 -4.85 7.25 8.66
C ILE A 116 -4.20 6.02 8.02
N THR A 117 -2.89 6.01 8.00
CA THR A 117 -2.06 4.89 7.54
C THR A 117 -1.17 4.39 8.66
N THR A 118 -0.50 3.28 8.46
CA THR A 118 0.51 2.77 9.41
C THR A 118 1.57 3.82 9.76
N TYR A 119 1.82 4.76 8.86
CA TYR A 119 2.89 5.77 9.00
C TYR A 119 2.40 7.13 9.46
N ASP A 120 1.13 7.34 9.75
CA ASP A 120 0.60 8.64 10.18
C ASP A 120 1.29 9.19 11.44
N SER A 121 1.64 8.32 12.36
CA SER A 121 2.37 8.66 13.58
C SER A 121 3.87 8.91 13.34
N LEU A 122 4.38 8.56 12.18
CA LEU A 122 5.79 8.74 11.81
C LEU A 122 6.01 10.03 11.00
N ASP A 123 5.03 10.40 10.20
CA ASP A 123 5.06 11.59 9.37
C ASP A 123 3.62 12.07 9.11
N HIS A 124 3.31 13.30 9.50
CA HIS A 124 1.98 13.88 9.29
C HIS A 124 1.54 13.94 7.82
N SER A 125 2.48 13.95 6.87
CA SER A 125 2.16 13.89 5.44
C SER A 125 1.54 12.56 5.02
N LEU A 126 1.63 11.53 5.86
CA LEU A 126 1.08 10.20 5.62
C LEU A 126 -0.27 9.96 6.30
N GLY A 127 -0.84 10.98 6.92
CA GLY A 127 -2.13 10.90 7.63
C GLY A 127 -3.36 10.79 6.73
N GLN A 128 -3.19 10.68 5.39
CA GLN A 128 -4.28 10.52 4.44
C GLN A 128 -4.00 9.40 3.45
N ALA A 129 -5.06 8.73 2.97
CA ALA A 129 -4.94 7.70 1.94
C ALA A 129 -4.87 8.28 0.53
N ARG A 130 -5.57 9.41 0.31
CA ARG A 130 -5.67 10.08 -0.99
C ARG A 130 -4.31 10.62 -1.42
N GLY A 131 -3.91 10.26 -2.63
CA GLY A 131 -2.63 10.67 -3.20
C GLY A 131 -1.39 10.20 -2.44
N ASN A 132 -1.51 9.24 -1.53
CA ASN A 132 -0.44 8.71 -0.71
C ASN A 132 0.38 7.66 -1.47
N VAL A 133 1.67 7.90 -1.68
CA VAL A 133 2.51 7.01 -2.52
C VAL A 133 2.82 5.67 -1.87
N TYR A 134 2.83 5.57 -0.54
CA TYR A 134 2.96 4.30 0.16
C TYR A 134 1.76 3.39 -0.13
N LEU A 135 0.54 3.92 -0.01
CA LEU A 135 -0.68 3.18 -0.33
C LEU A 135 -0.83 2.92 -1.82
N ALA A 136 -0.45 3.87 -2.68
CA ALA A 136 -0.47 3.67 -4.13
C ALA A 136 0.42 2.51 -4.56
N GLY A 137 1.62 2.38 -4.00
CA GLY A 137 2.46 1.20 -4.22
C GLY A 137 1.78 -0.11 -3.78
N LYS A 138 1.07 -0.11 -2.65
CA LYS A 138 0.30 -1.27 -2.19
C LYS A 138 -0.91 -1.56 -3.07
N CYS A 139 -1.57 -0.55 -3.63
CA CYS A 139 -2.64 -0.74 -4.62
C CYS A 139 -2.11 -1.41 -5.88
N TRP A 140 -0.97 -0.93 -6.43
CA TRP A 140 -0.30 -1.56 -7.55
C TRP A 140 -0.01 -3.05 -7.30
N ALA A 141 0.61 -3.37 -6.17
CA ALA A 141 0.91 -4.74 -5.79
C ALA A 141 -0.37 -5.58 -5.56
N SER A 142 -1.45 -4.98 -5.03
CA SER A 142 -2.74 -5.64 -4.84
C SER A 142 -3.41 -5.98 -6.17
N TYR A 143 -3.35 -5.09 -7.15
CA TYR A 143 -3.83 -5.38 -8.50
C TYR A 143 -3.08 -6.55 -9.13
N LEU A 144 -1.76 -6.65 -8.95
CA LEU A 144 -0.98 -7.80 -9.44
C LEU A 144 -1.36 -9.11 -8.72
N ALA A 145 -1.58 -9.04 -7.41
CA ALA A 145 -2.06 -10.19 -6.67
C ALA A 145 -3.43 -10.67 -7.19
N LEU A 146 -4.37 -9.75 -7.38
CA LEU A 146 -5.70 -10.06 -7.90
C LEU A 146 -5.65 -10.58 -9.34
N GLU A 147 -4.83 -10.02 -10.22
CA GLU A 147 -4.61 -10.55 -11.58
C GLU A 147 -4.20 -12.02 -11.53
N GLN A 148 -3.20 -12.36 -10.68
CA GLN A 148 -2.72 -13.73 -10.53
C GLN A 148 -3.80 -14.67 -9.97
N LEU A 149 -4.56 -14.24 -8.96
CA LEU A 149 -5.59 -15.04 -8.31
C LEU A 149 -6.80 -15.26 -9.23
N PHE A 150 -7.24 -14.24 -9.95
CA PHE A 150 -8.30 -14.36 -10.94
C PHE A 150 -7.90 -15.23 -12.12
N GLY A 151 -6.62 -15.21 -12.53
CA GLY A 151 -6.12 -16.15 -13.53
C GLY A 151 -6.21 -17.61 -13.09
N GLN A 152 -6.10 -17.91 -11.78
CA GLN A 152 -6.30 -19.25 -11.23
C GLN A 152 -7.77 -19.64 -11.11
N LEU A 153 -8.67 -18.67 -11.10
CA LEU A 153 -10.13 -18.86 -11.01
C LEU A 153 -10.82 -18.83 -12.39
N ASP A 154 -10.06 -18.68 -13.47
CA ASP A 154 -10.59 -18.46 -14.83
C ASP A 154 -11.48 -17.20 -14.97
N GLU A 155 -11.32 -16.23 -14.07
CA GLU A 155 -12.01 -14.93 -14.07
C GLU A 155 -11.31 -13.92 -15.00
N VAL A 156 -11.44 -14.15 -16.30
CA VAL A 156 -10.69 -13.42 -17.34
C VAL A 156 -10.91 -11.91 -17.31
N GLU A 157 -12.18 -11.47 -17.14
CA GLU A 157 -12.53 -10.05 -17.13
C GLU A 157 -12.00 -9.34 -15.87
N ALA A 158 -12.11 -10.01 -14.72
CA ALA A 158 -11.59 -9.49 -13.45
C ALA A 158 -10.06 -9.41 -13.48
N ALA A 159 -9.38 -10.43 -14.02
CA ALA A 159 -7.93 -10.42 -14.21
C ALA A 159 -7.49 -9.27 -15.13
N ALA A 160 -8.17 -9.06 -16.26
CA ALA A 160 -7.88 -7.96 -17.17
C ALA A 160 -8.11 -6.59 -16.53
N SER A 161 -9.17 -6.45 -15.73
CA SER A 161 -9.46 -5.22 -14.98
C SER A 161 -8.37 -4.93 -13.93
N ALA A 162 -7.95 -5.94 -13.18
CA ALA A 162 -6.84 -5.84 -12.23
C ALA A 162 -5.54 -5.45 -12.93
N ARG A 163 -5.21 -6.10 -14.05
CA ARG A 163 -4.04 -5.73 -14.86
C ARG A 163 -4.06 -4.28 -15.30
N ALA A 164 -5.20 -3.81 -15.81
CA ALA A 164 -5.37 -2.41 -16.21
C ALA A 164 -5.20 -1.44 -15.02
N GLY A 165 -5.67 -1.81 -13.83
CA GLY A 165 -5.44 -1.05 -12.59
C GLY A 165 -3.97 -0.94 -12.24
N ALA A 166 -3.23 -2.06 -12.30
CA ALA A 166 -1.78 -2.08 -12.05
C ALA A 166 -1.01 -1.18 -13.03
N VAL A 167 -1.36 -1.21 -14.31
CA VAL A 167 -0.71 -0.37 -15.34
C VAL A 167 -0.95 1.11 -15.05
N ARG A 168 -2.20 1.53 -14.84
CA ARG A 168 -2.52 2.93 -14.53
C ARG A 168 -1.79 3.41 -13.28
N CYS A 169 -1.80 2.60 -12.21
CA CYS A 169 -1.14 2.95 -10.96
C CYS A 169 0.38 3.17 -11.17
N ALA A 170 1.05 2.28 -11.90
CA ALA A 170 2.48 2.41 -12.17
C ALA A 170 2.79 3.64 -13.03
N GLU A 171 1.98 3.92 -14.06
CA GLU A 171 2.14 5.09 -14.93
C GLU A 171 1.95 6.39 -14.15
N SER A 172 0.93 6.47 -13.29
CA SER A 172 0.67 7.64 -12.45
C SER A 172 1.78 7.88 -11.43
N LEU A 173 2.28 6.81 -10.80
CA LEU A 173 3.41 6.93 -9.87
C LEU A 173 4.71 7.33 -10.58
N GLU A 174 4.98 6.80 -11.76
CA GLU A 174 6.14 7.20 -12.56
C GLU A 174 6.05 8.69 -12.94
N ALA A 175 4.87 9.13 -13.39
CA ALA A 175 4.63 10.53 -13.79
C ALA A 175 4.69 11.52 -12.61
N ALA A 176 4.47 11.05 -11.38
CA ALA A 176 4.48 11.88 -10.17
C ALA A 176 5.90 12.17 -9.63
N TYR A 177 6.95 11.62 -10.25
CA TYR A 177 8.31 11.96 -9.87
C TYR A 177 8.61 13.44 -10.13
N ASP A 178 9.04 14.17 -9.12
CA ASP A 178 9.38 15.59 -9.22
C ASP A 178 10.89 15.75 -9.50
N GLU A 179 11.24 16.17 -10.70
CA GLU A 179 12.63 16.38 -11.12
C GLU A 179 13.32 17.51 -10.32
N SER A 180 12.56 18.48 -9.82
CA SER A 180 13.14 19.57 -9.02
C SER A 180 13.47 19.16 -7.59
N LEU A 181 12.71 18.22 -7.04
CA LEU A 181 12.97 17.60 -5.73
C LEU A 181 13.97 16.44 -5.84
N GLY A 182 14.00 15.76 -6.99
CA GLY A 182 14.79 14.56 -7.20
C GLY A 182 14.15 13.28 -6.63
N PHE A 183 12.88 13.32 -6.23
CA PHE A 183 12.14 12.18 -5.68
C PHE A 183 10.64 12.32 -5.92
N ILE A 184 9.88 11.25 -5.65
CA ILE A 184 8.43 11.31 -5.61
C ILE A 184 7.98 11.78 -4.21
N PRO A 185 7.13 12.83 -4.10
CA PRO A 185 6.60 13.30 -2.81
C PRO A 185 5.78 12.21 -2.10
N ALA A 186 5.80 12.18 -0.77
CA ALA A 186 5.07 11.22 0.04
C ALA A 186 3.55 11.26 -0.20
N VAL A 187 3.02 12.45 -0.45
CA VAL A 187 1.62 12.70 -0.83
C VAL A 187 1.61 13.62 -2.05
N LEU A 188 0.82 13.26 -3.07
CA LEU A 188 0.75 13.97 -4.35
C LEU A 188 -0.19 15.19 -4.31
N GLU A 189 -0.39 15.77 -3.14
CA GLU A 189 -1.26 16.91 -2.89
C GLU A 189 -0.58 17.96 -2.02
N ASN A 190 -1.18 19.15 -1.99
CA ASN A 190 -0.81 20.23 -1.08
C ASN A 190 0.67 20.64 -1.13
N ASN A 191 1.32 20.46 -2.28
CA ASN A 191 2.73 20.77 -2.47
C ASN A 191 3.62 20.08 -1.42
N ASN A 192 3.32 18.83 -1.09
CA ASN A 192 4.10 18.03 -0.16
C ASN A 192 5.53 17.87 -0.67
N GLN A 193 6.51 18.01 0.22
CA GLN A 193 7.94 17.92 -0.12
C GLN A 193 8.65 16.86 0.76
N SER A 194 7.91 16.00 1.44
CA SER A 194 8.48 14.89 2.20
C SER A 194 8.85 13.74 1.28
N ALA A 195 10.03 13.17 1.48
CA ALA A 195 10.43 11.91 0.87
C ALA A 195 10.22 10.77 1.88
N ILE A 196 9.78 9.61 1.39
CA ILE A 196 9.58 8.42 2.22
C ILE A 196 10.22 7.18 1.59
N ILE A 197 10.93 6.39 2.38
CA ILE A 197 11.47 5.10 1.94
C ILE A 197 10.35 4.09 1.63
N PRO A 198 9.25 4.02 2.41
CA PRO A 198 8.14 3.11 2.16
C PRO A 198 7.45 3.22 0.80
N ALA A 199 7.73 4.23 -0.01
CA ALA A 199 7.29 4.29 -1.41
C ALA A 199 7.64 3.01 -2.20
N ALA A 200 8.74 2.33 -1.85
CA ALA A 200 9.19 1.10 -2.48
C ALA A 200 8.81 -0.19 -1.73
N GLU A 201 8.21 -0.09 -0.54
CA GLU A 201 7.92 -1.25 0.32
C GLU A 201 7.07 -2.31 -0.39
N ALA A 202 6.13 -1.89 -1.20
CA ALA A 202 5.18 -2.78 -1.86
C ALA A 202 5.84 -3.78 -2.83
N LEU A 203 7.06 -3.55 -3.29
CA LEU A 203 7.78 -4.47 -4.17
C LEU A 203 8.02 -5.84 -3.55
N VAL A 204 8.02 -5.94 -2.21
CA VAL A 204 8.20 -7.21 -1.51
C VAL A 204 7.10 -8.22 -1.85
N TYR A 205 5.87 -7.78 -2.09
CA TYR A 205 4.73 -8.66 -2.30
C TYR A 205 4.77 -9.38 -3.66
N PRO A 206 4.87 -8.69 -4.82
CA PRO A 206 5.05 -9.39 -6.09
C PRO A 206 6.31 -10.28 -6.08
N TRP A 207 7.40 -9.87 -5.46
CA TRP A 207 8.57 -10.71 -5.29
C TRP A 207 8.24 -12.01 -4.55
N GLN A 208 7.54 -11.94 -3.42
CA GLN A 208 7.12 -13.11 -2.62
C GLN A 208 6.09 -13.99 -3.35
N MET A 209 5.28 -13.41 -4.21
CA MET A 209 4.33 -14.12 -5.08
C MET A 209 4.97 -14.73 -6.32
N GLY A 210 6.29 -14.58 -6.51
CA GLY A 210 7.02 -15.13 -7.66
C GLY A 210 6.91 -14.30 -8.94
N LEU A 211 6.29 -13.12 -8.88
CA LEU A 211 6.12 -12.19 -10.00
C LEU A 211 7.39 -11.31 -10.20
N LYS A 212 8.54 -11.96 -10.33
CA LYS A 212 9.84 -11.27 -10.35
C LYS A 212 10.00 -10.30 -11.51
N ASP A 213 9.41 -10.61 -12.67
CA ASP A 213 9.45 -9.73 -13.82
C ASP A 213 8.71 -8.41 -13.58
N ALA A 214 7.69 -8.41 -12.70
CA ALA A 214 6.96 -7.19 -12.36
C ALA A 214 7.81 -6.18 -11.57
N VAL A 215 8.84 -6.65 -10.87
CA VAL A 215 9.76 -5.82 -10.08
C VAL A 215 11.12 -5.62 -10.76
N GLY A 216 11.27 -6.06 -12.01
CA GLY A 216 12.47 -5.90 -12.82
C GLY A 216 12.45 -4.63 -13.68
N GLU A 217 13.62 -4.02 -13.88
CA GLU A 217 13.76 -2.81 -14.71
C GLU A 217 13.43 -3.06 -16.20
N GLU A 218 13.61 -4.28 -16.67
CA GLU A 218 13.28 -4.71 -18.04
C GLU A 218 11.88 -5.34 -18.15
N GLY A 219 11.18 -5.41 -17.02
CA GLY A 219 9.85 -5.99 -16.93
C GLY A 219 8.74 -5.02 -17.36
N PRO A 220 7.48 -5.47 -17.25
CA PRO A 220 6.32 -4.72 -17.74
C PRO A 220 6.08 -3.38 -17.00
N PHE A 221 6.71 -3.18 -15.85
CA PHE A 221 6.63 -1.96 -15.04
C PHE A 221 8.00 -1.29 -14.88
N GLY A 222 8.91 -1.52 -15.82
CA GLY A 222 10.31 -1.08 -15.74
C GLY A 222 10.48 0.43 -15.54
N GLY A 223 9.60 1.27 -16.08
CA GLY A 223 9.59 2.71 -15.85
C GLY A 223 9.41 3.05 -14.38
N TYR A 224 8.35 2.50 -13.77
CA TYR A 224 8.06 2.64 -12.34
C TYR A 224 9.22 2.12 -11.46
N ILE A 225 9.79 0.98 -11.78
CA ILE A 225 10.93 0.40 -11.03
C ILE A 225 12.17 1.31 -11.12
N ARG A 226 12.51 1.80 -12.31
CA ARG A 226 13.61 2.76 -12.50
C ARG A 226 13.36 4.07 -11.75
N MET A 227 12.12 4.57 -11.73
CA MET A 227 11.73 5.73 -10.94
C MET A 227 11.96 5.49 -9.44
N LEU A 228 11.53 4.35 -8.89
CA LEU A 228 11.77 4.00 -7.49
C LEU A 228 13.26 3.90 -7.15
N LYS A 229 14.08 3.35 -8.04
CA LYS A 229 15.55 3.33 -7.85
C LYS A 229 16.14 4.73 -7.83
N ARG A 230 15.70 5.63 -8.71
CA ARG A 230 16.12 7.04 -8.69
C ARG A 230 15.71 7.72 -7.38
N HIS A 231 14.47 7.54 -6.96
CA HIS A 231 13.94 8.04 -5.71
C HIS A 231 14.82 7.60 -4.53
N LEU A 232 15.00 6.30 -4.34
CA LEU A 232 15.80 5.74 -3.24
C LEU A 232 17.26 6.20 -3.29
N LYS A 233 17.86 6.26 -4.48
CA LYS A 233 19.23 6.76 -4.63
C LYS A 233 19.41 8.19 -4.10
N ASN A 234 18.39 9.03 -4.28
CA ASN A 234 18.44 10.42 -3.90
C ASN A 234 18.07 10.65 -2.42
N ILE A 235 17.30 9.77 -1.81
CA ILE A 235 16.85 9.96 -0.43
C ILE A 235 17.64 9.15 0.62
N LEU A 236 18.35 8.09 0.21
CA LEU A 236 19.14 7.26 1.11
C LEU A 236 20.52 7.91 1.41
N ASN A 237 20.47 9.05 2.07
CA ASN A 237 21.62 9.81 2.53
C ASN A 237 21.32 10.56 3.85
N PRO A 238 22.35 11.03 4.60
CA PRO A 238 22.16 11.68 5.89
C PRO A 238 21.39 13.00 5.87
N GLU A 239 21.29 13.67 4.74
CA GLU A 239 20.51 14.92 4.61
C GLU A 239 18.99 14.65 4.49
N MET A 240 18.61 13.41 4.20
CA MET A 240 17.24 13.00 3.91
C MET A 240 16.75 11.91 4.87
N CYS A 241 16.85 10.65 4.46
CA CYS A 241 16.23 9.52 5.15
C CYS A 241 17.21 8.62 5.90
N LEU A 242 18.46 9.05 6.12
CA LEU A 242 19.42 8.36 6.97
C LEU A 242 19.87 9.26 8.12
N TYR A 243 20.36 8.63 9.19
CA TYR A 243 21.18 9.27 10.20
C TYR A 243 22.65 9.30 9.76
N GLU A 244 23.48 10.11 10.41
CA GLU A 244 24.90 10.24 10.06
C GLU A 244 25.70 8.92 10.22
N ASP A 245 25.24 8.03 11.09
CA ASP A 245 25.83 6.71 11.30
C ASP A 245 25.34 5.65 10.30
N GLY A 246 24.44 6.00 9.39
CA GLY A 246 23.83 5.10 8.39
C GLY A 246 22.54 4.43 8.86
N GLY A 247 22.06 4.72 10.07
CA GLY A 247 20.74 4.30 10.53
C GLY A 247 19.62 4.90 9.66
N TRP A 248 18.50 4.19 9.53
CA TRP A 248 17.41 4.59 8.65
C TRP A 248 16.34 5.38 9.39
N LYS A 249 15.90 6.47 8.75
CA LYS A 249 14.65 7.17 9.03
C LYS A 249 13.66 6.83 7.92
N LEU A 250 12.42 6.59 8.26
CA LEU A 250 11.41 6.23 7.23
C LEU A 250 10.97 7.41 6.37
N SER A 251 11.23 8.63 6.83
CA SER A 251 10.83 9.89 6.17
C SER A 251 11.93 10.94 6.29
N SER A 252 11.99 11.88 5.35
CA SER A 252 12.86 13.05 5.41
C SER A 252 12.37 14.12 6.41
N SER A 253 11.10 14.08 6.81
CA SER A 253 10.46 15.09 7.69
C SER A 253 10.23 14.61 9.13
N ALA A 254 10.63 13.38 9.48
CA ALA A 254 10.48 12.84 10.82
C ALA A 254 11.65 11.93 11.20
N ASP A 255 12.14 12.10 12.42
CA ASP A 255 13.22 11.28 13.01
C ASP A 255 12.67 10.00 13.63
N ASN A 256 11.84 9.28 12.89
CA ASN A 256 11.23 8.06 13.37
C ASN A 256 11.74 6.85 12.58
N SER A 257 12.02 5.77 13.29
CA SER A 257 12.47 4.51 12.72
C SER A 257 11.68 3.36 13.32
N TRP A 258 11.00 2.61 12.46
CA TRP A 258 10.24 1.43 12.85
C TRP A 258 10.95 0.19 12.33
N MET A 259 11.51 -0.61 13.24
CA MET A 259 12.41 -1.73 12.93
C MET A 259 11.85 -2.69 11.87
N SER A 260 10.58 -3.08 11.98
CA SER A 260 9.97 -3.99 11.01
C SER A 260 9.89 -3.39 9.60
N LYS A 261 9.59 -2.10 9.51
CA LYS A 261 9.50 -1.37 8.24
C LYS A 261 10.88 -1.12 7.63
N ILE A 262 11.86 -0.83 8.47
CA ILE A 262 13.26 -0.71 8.04
C ILE A 262 13.76 -2.02 7.45
N SER A 263 13.55 -3.14 8.15
CA SER A 263 14.01 -4.46 7.68
C SER A 263 13.40 -4.84 6.33
N ILE A 264 12.09 -4.60 6.12
CA ILE A 264 11.44 -4.83 4.83
C ILE A 264 12.04 -3.91 3.75
N SER A 265 12.22 -2.63 4.06
CA SER A 265 12.75 -1.66 3.10
C SER A 265 14.20 -1.97 2.72
N GLN A 266 15.03 -2.38 3.67
CA GLN A 266 16.41 -2.83 3.41
C GLN A 266 16.41 -4.07 2.51
N PHE A 267 15.55 -5.04 2.75
CA PHE A 267 15.39 -6.20 1.88
C PHE A 267 15.01 -5.78 0.45
N VAL A 268 14.07 -4.86 0.30
CA VAL A 268 13.67 -4.34 -1.02
C VAL A 268 14.84 -3.68 -1.73
N VAL A 269 15.56 -2.80 -1.05
CA VAL A 269 16.70 -2.07 -1.62
C VAL A 269 17.81 -3.02 -2.07
N ARG A 270 18.20 -3.96 -1.21
CA ARG A 270 19.34 -4.86 -1.46
C ARG A 270 18.98 -6.02 -2.38
N GLU A 271 17.95 -6.78 -2.04
CA GLU A 271 17.65 -8.07 -2.67
C GLU A 271 16.76 -7.95 -3.90
N ILE A 272 15.87 -6.96 -3.93
CA ILE A 272 14.94 -6.77 -5.06
C ILE A 272 15.54 -5.79 -6.07
N LEU A 273 15.99 -4.63 -5.61
CA LEU A 273 16.48 -3.57 -6.48
C LEU A 273 18.00 -3.64 -6.75
N GLY A 274 18.74 -4.48 -6.02
CA GLY A 274 20.18 -4.65 -6.18
C GLY A 274 20.97 -3.36 -5.94
N MET A 275 20.52 -2.54 -4.98
CA MET A 275 21.14 -1.25 -4.66
C MET A 275 21.96 -1.35 -3.37
N SER A 276 23.07 -0.61 -3.32
CA SER A 276 23.79 -0.28 -2.10
C SER A 276 23.44 1.13 -1.63
N TYR A 277 23.61 1.42 -0.34
CA TYR A 277 23.30 2.70 0.27
C TYR A 277 24.38 3.16 1.25
N TYR A 278 24.36 4.43 1.64
CA TYR A 278 25.33 5.01 2.59
C TYR A 278 25.27 4.29 3.95
N GLY A 279 26.42 3.90 4.46
CA GLY A 279 26.55 3.26 5.78
C GLY A 279 26.18 1.77 5.81
N GLU A 280 25.92 1.12 4.66
CA GLU A 280 25.58 -0.31 4.58
C GLU A 280 26.59 -1.21 5.31
N GLU A 281 27.89 -0.92 5.18
CA GLU A 281 28.97 -1.66 5.86
C GLU A 281 28.87 -1.62 7.39
N ARG A 282 28.24 -0.57 7.95
CA ARG A 282 28.04 -0.42 9.39
C ARG A 282 26.76 -1.10 9.86
N ALA A 283 25.73 -1.15 9.02
CA ALA A 283 24.46 -1.83 9.31
C ALA A 283 24.63 -3.34 9.40
N ASP A 284 25.55 -3.92 8.62
CA ASP A 284 25.87 -5.36 8.66
C ASP A 284 26.73 -5.74 9.87
N ALA A 285 27.29 -4.77 10.60
CA ALA A 285 28.12 -5.00 11.78
C ALA A 285 27.37 -4.87 13.12
N ALA A 286 26.10 -4.47 13.10
CA ALA A 286 25.25 -4.29 14.27
C ALA A 286 24.21 -5.41 14.37
#